data_3c22c00a224757489c18b1c5990da251
#
_entry.id   3c22c00a224757489c18b1c5990da251
#
_cell.length_a   1.000
_cell.length_b   1.000
_cell.length_c   1.000
_cell.angle_alpha   90.00
_cell.angle_beta   90.00
_cell.angle_gamma   90.00
#
_symmetry.space_group_name_H-M   'P 1'
#
loop_
_entity.id
_entity.type
_entity.pdbx_description
1 polymer ?
#
loop_
_entity_poly.entity_id
_entity_poly.type
_entity_poly.pdbx_seq_one_letter_code
_entity_poly.pdbx_strand_id
1 'polypeptide(L)'
;MQQDILINWSPQETRVAVLESGAVQELHVERTLERGLVGNVYLGKVARVLPGMQSAFIDIGLERAAFLHVADLLGAHPAVRGANSEERDAPLVPIEKQVFEGQALMVQVIKDPIGTKGARLSTQISIAGRMLVFLPQDDHMGISQKIPLAQREALRLRMNALAGPPDAPGGGGGFILRTNGEDASDAELAEDIAYLRKTWARIKDASVHLPPQSLLHQDLDLLKRVMRDLVGELTQSIRLDSREQFQNLLAFGQEF
;
A
#
# COMPACT_ATOMS: atom_id res chain seq x y z
N MET A 1 14.63 -17.08 -19.03
CA MET A 1 13.54 -17.53 -19.93
C MET A 1 12.75 -16.30 -20.32
N GLN A 2 12.28 -16.21 -21.57
CA GLN A 2 11.48 -15.05 -22.00
C GLN A 2 10.04 -15.22 -21.53
N GLN A 3 9.43 -14.11 -21.10
CA GLN A 3 8.09 -14.06 -20.55
C GLN A 3 7.19 -13.20 -21.43
N ASP A 4 6.00 -13.69 -21.76
CA ASP A 4 4.94 -12.94 -22.41
C ASP A 4 3.78 -12.71 -21.46
N ILE A 5 3.18 -11.52 -21.49
CA ILE A 5 2.01 -11.17 -20.68
C ILE A 5 0.83 -10.94 -21.62
N LEU A 6 -0.21 -11.73 -21.48
CA LEU A 6 -1.45 -11.59 -22.23
C LEU A 6 -2.54 -11.02 -21.33
N ILE A 7 -3.21 -9.97 -21.78
CA ILE A 7 -4.25 -9.27 -21.04
C ILE A 7 -5.53 -9.25 -21.87
N ASN A 8 -6.59 -9.83 -21.31
CA ASN A 8 -7.94 -9.72 -21.81
C ASN A 8 -8.75 -8.84 -20.87
N TRP A 9 -9.29 -7.75 -21.39
CA TRP A 9 -10.06 -6.78 -20.61
C TRP A 9 -11.51 -6.69 -21.06
N SER A 10 -12.40 -6.62 -20.10
CA SER A 10 -13.79 -6.20 -20.31
C SER A 10 -14.21 -5.27 -19.15
N PRO A 11 -15.32 -4.51 -19.28
CA PRO A 11 -15.83 -3.68 -18.19
C PRO A 11 -16.14 -4.47 -16.91
N GLN A 12 -16.41 -5.76 -17.01
CA GLN A 12 -16.79 -6.62 -15.89
C GLN A 12 -15.60 -7.37 -15.28
N GLU A 13 -14.61 -7.71 -16.12
CA GLU A 13 -13.54 -8.60 -15.69
C GLU A 13 -12.24 -8.34 -16.48
N THR A 14 -11.13 -8.35 -15.77
CA THR A 14 -9.78 -8.34 -16.34
C THR A 14 -9.10 -9.66 -16.07
N ARG A 15 -8.53 -10.30 -17.10
CA ARG A 15 -7.76 -11.53 -17.01
C ARG A 15 -6.33 -11.27 -17.49
N VAL A 16 -5.36 -11.76 -16.74
CA VAL A 16 -3.94 -11.64 -17.11
C VAL A 16 -3.31 -13.01 -17.02
N ALA A 17 -2.72 -13.47 -18.12
CA ALA A 17 -1.93 -14.69 -18.18
C ALA A 17 -0.47 -14.36 -18.38
N VAL A 18 0.38 -14.94 -17.56
CA VAL A 18 1.83 -14.90 -17.69
C VAL A 18 2.28 -16.21 -18.35
N LEU A 19 2.96 -16.11 -19.48
CA LEU A 19 3.45 -17.26 -20.26
C LEU A 19 4.97 -17.30 -20.22
N GLU A 20 5.52 -18.49 -20.02
CA GLU A 20 6.92 -18.80 -20.23
C GLU A 20 7.05 -19.93 -21.26
N SER A 21 7.84 -19.71 -22.29
CA SER A 21 8.03 -20.68 -23.38
C SER A 21 6.70 -21.18 -23.98
N GLY A 22 5.69 -20.31 -24.07
CA GLY A 22 4.36 -20.61 -24.61
C GLY A 22 3.41 -21.35 -23.68
N ALA A 23 3.82 -21.66 -22.44
CA ALA A 23 2.98 -22.29 -21.43
C ALA A 23 2.53 -21.25 -20.38
N VAL A 24 1.26 -21.30 -19.98
CA VAL A 24 0.73 -20.42 -18.91
C VAL A 24 1.32 -20.85 -17.58
N GLN A 25 2.02 -19.95 -16.91
CA GLN A 25 2.58 -20.14 -15.58
C GLN A 25 1.66 -19.56 -14.49
N GLU A 26 1.10 -18.37 -14.75
CA GLU A 26 0.21 -17.70 -13.81
C GLU A 26 -1.03 -17.19 -14.53
N LEU A 27 -2.16 -17.21 -13.83
CA LEU A 27 -3.41 -16.63 -14.28
C LEU A 27 -4.01 -15.77 -13.16
N HIS A 28 -4.18 -14.49 -13.44
CA HIS A 28 -4.79 -13.52 -12.54
C HIS A 28 -6.14 -13.09 -13.10
N VAL A 29 -7.15 -12.99 -12.24
CA VAL A 29 -8.50 -12.54 -12.62
C VAL A 29 -8.98 -11.53 -11.59
N GLU A 30 -9.44 -10.38 -12.06
CA GLU A 30 -10.08 -9.36 -11.23
C GLU A 30 -11.45 -9.00 -11.82
N ARG A 31 -12.49 -9.13 -11.02
CA ARG A 31 -13.84 -8.74 -11.38
C ARG A 31 -14.17 -7.37 -10.81
N THR A 32 -14.68 -6.48 -11.64
CA THR A 32 -14.94 -5.08 -11.26
C THR A 32 -15.85 -4.97 -10.04
N LEU A 33 -16.92 -5.79 -9.97
CA LEU A 33 -17.88 -5.78 -8.87
C LEU A 33 -17.38 -6.49 -7.60
N GLU A 34 -16.33 -7.32 -7.71
CA GLU A 34 -15.73 -8.08 -6.59
C GLU A 34 -14.35 -7.53 -6.23
N ARG A 35 -13.98 -6.37 -6.77
CA ARG A 35 -12.70 -5.75 -6.48
C ARG A 35 -12.60 -5.41 -5.00
N GLY A 36 -11.54 -5.88 -4.34
CA GLY A 36 -11.26 -5.62 -2.94
C GLY A 36 -10.97 -4.15 -2.66
N LEU A 37 -11.09 -3.77 -1.40
CA LEU A 37 -10.82 -2.43 -0.89
C LEU A 37 -9.46 -2.34 -0.22
N VAL A 38 -8.78 -3.47 -0.01
CA VAL A 38 -7.47 -3.52 0.65
C VAL A 38 -6.49 -2.60 -0.06
N GLY A 39 -5.78 -1.78 0.72
CA GLY A 39 -4.86 -0.76 0.22
C GLY A 39 -5.49 0.62 0.02
N ASN A 40 -6.81 0.72 -0.17
CA ASN A 40 -7.50 2.00 -0.30
C ASN A 40 -7.37 2.84 0.97
N VAL A 41 -7.15 4.14 0.80
CA VAL A 41 -7.05 5.12 1.89
C VAL A 41 -8.27 6.04 1.85
N TYR A 42 -8.91 6.21 3.00
CA TYR A 42 -10.11 7.05 3.16
C TYR A 42 -9.88 8.12 4.22
N LEU A 43 -10.57 9.23 4.11
CA LEU A 43 -10.82 10.14 5.20
C LEU A 43 -12.11 9.67 5.91
N GLY A 44 -11.98 8.80 6.90
CA GLY A 44 -13.10 8.27 7.65
C GLY A 44 -13.60 9.23 8.72
N LYS A 45 -14.85 9.04 9.15
CA LYS A 45 -15.44 9.72 10.30
C LYS A 45 -15.71 8.71 11.41
N VAL A 46 -15.23 8.95 12.62
CA VAL A 46 -15.52 8.10 13.77
C VAL A 46 -17.01 8.15 14.07
N ALA A 47 -17.71 7.05 13.83
CA ALA A 47 -19.14 6.94 14.06
C ALA A 47 -19.46 6.57 15.50
N ARG A 48 -18.65 5.67 16.11
CA ARG A 48 -18.84 5.22 17.49
C ARG A 48 -17.56 4.66 18.06
N VAL A 49 -17.26 4.98 19.32
CA VAL A 49 -16.18 4.38 20.10
C VAL A 49 -16.73 3.32 21.05
N LEU A 50 -16.05 2.18 21.13
CA LEU A 50 -16.44 1.01 21.94
C LEU A 50 -15.30 0.66 22.92
N PRO A 51 -15.21 1.32 24.08
CA PRO A 51 -14.11 1.11 25.03
C PRO A 51 -13.99 -0.34 25.51
N GLY A 52 -15.12 -1.01 25.76
CA GLY A 52 -15.13 -2.41 26.19
C GLY A 52 -14.54 -3.41 25.18
N MET A 53 -14.47 -3.03 23.90
CA MET A 53 -13.86 -3.82 22.82
C MET A 53 -12.53 -3.22 22.34
N GLN A 54 -12.08 -2.13 22.94
CA GLN A 54 -10.90 -1.37 22.51
C GLN A 54 -10.90 -1.09 20.99
N SER A 55 -12.04 -0.63 20.47
CA SER A 55 -12.29 -0.50 19.04
C SER A 55 -13.19 0.68 18.73
N ALA A 56 -13.23 1.10 17.49
CA ALA A 56 -14.14 2.11 16.96
C ALA A 56 -14.75 1.67 15.64
N PHE A 57 -15.99 2.08 15.39
CA PHE A 57 -16.59 2.03 14.07
C PHE A 57 -16.32 3.34 13.33
N ILE A 58 -15.84 3.22 12.10
CA ILE A 58 -15.46 4.33 11.24
C ILE A 58 -16.34 4.29 9.99
N ASP A 59 -17.01 5.39 9.74
CA ASP A 59 -17.74 5.58 8.48
C ASP A 59 -16.76 6.08 7.41
N ILE A 60 -16.60 5.29 6.36
CA ILE A 60 -15.71 5.58 5.22
C ILE A 60 -16.50 5.82 3.92
N GLY A 61 -17.80 6.09 4.02
CA GLY A 61 -18.69 6.33 2.88
C GLY A 61 -19.20 5.07 2.20
N LEU A 62 -19.07 3.91 2.84
CA LEU A 62 -19.62 2.64 2.36
C LEU A 62 -20.91 2.29 3.11
N GLU A 63 -21.67 1.32 2.56
CA GLU A 63 -22.93 0.85 3.18
C GLU A 63 -22.76 0.43 4.65
N ARG A 64 -21.61 -0.11 4.99
CA ARG A 64 -21.30 -0.59 6.35
C ARG A 64 -20.12 0.16 6.94
N ALA A 65 -20.27 0.56 8.20
CA ALA A 65 -19.15 1.12 8.95
C ALA A 65 -18.01 0.11 9.07
N ALA A 66 -16.80 0.60 8.87
CA ALA A 66 -15.58 -0.18 9.00
C ALA A 66 -15.11 -0.24 10.45
N PHE A 67 -14.23 -1.19 10.76
CA PHE A 67 -13.77 -1.51 12.11
C PHE A 67 -12.29 -1.12 12.28
N LEU A 68 -12.00 -0.35 13.34
CA LEU A 68 -10.66 0.03 13.75
C LEU A 68 -10.40 -0.46 15.17
N HIS A 69 -9.39 -1.31 15.35
CA HIS A 69 -8.96 -1.77 16.67
C HIS A 69 -7.81 -0.91 17.20
N VAL A 70 -7.70 -0.76 18.53
CA VAL A 70 -6.65 0.02 19.18
C VAL A 70 -5.23 -0.39 18.77
N ALA A 71 -4.99 -1.67 18.49
CA ALA A 71 -3.72 -2.18 18.02
C ALA A 71 -3.36 -1.75 16.57
N ASP A 72 -4.34 -1.28 15.80
CA ASP A 72 -4.17 -0.81 14.43
C ASP A 72 -4.03 0.73 14.34
N LEU A 73 -4.02 1.41 15.51
CA LEU A 73 -3.71 2.84 15.60
C LEU A 73 -2.21 3.10 15.47
N LEU A 74 -1.86 4.28 14.94
CA LEU A 74 -0.47 4.72 14.83
C LEU A 74 0.19 4.74 16.23
N GLY A 75 1.41 4.20 16.34
CA GLY A 75 2.11 4.05 17.61
C GLY A 75 1.74 2.79 18.42
N ALA A 76 0.71 2.06 18.03
CA ALA A 76 0.35 0.78 18.65
C ALA A 76 1.13 -0.41 18.11
N HIS A 77 1.67 -0.28 16.88
CA HIS A 77 2.34 -1.39 16.19
C HIS A 77 3.72 -1.69 16.80
N PRO A 78 4.07 -2.98 17.00
CA PRO A 78 5.36 -3.38 17.59
C PRO A 78 6.61 -2.88 16.85
N ALA A 79 6.51 -2.62 15.53
CA ALA A 79 7.63 -2.10 14.73
C ALA A 79 7.90 -0.60 15.00
N VAL A 80 6.90 0.17 15.44
CA VAL A 80 6.99 1.60 15.79
C VAL A 80 7.39 1.77 17.26
N ARG A 81 7.07 0.79 18.10
CA ARG A 81 7.54 0.73 19.49
C ARG A 81 8.98 0.25 19.48
N GLY A 82 9.93 1.15 19.58
CA GLY A 82 11.38 0.98 19.63
C GLY A 82 11.99 -0.43 19.74
N ALA A 83 13.24 -0.58 19.45
CA ALA A 83 13.96 -1.87 19.52
C ALA A 83 14.06 -2.47 20.95
N ASN A 84 13.67 -1.71 21.99
CA ASN A 84 13.74 -2.13 23.38
C ASN A 84 12.56 -3.04 23.75
N SER A 85 12.87 -4.22 24.28
CA SER A 85 11.90 -5.23 24.68
C SER A 85 10.87 -4.73 25.72
N GLU A 86 11.24 -3.78 26.57
CA GLU A 86 10.38 -3.21 27.61
C GLU A 86 9.25 -2.31 27.04
N GLU A 87 9.47 -1.65 25.90
CA GLU A 87 8.45 -0.83 25.24
C GLU A 87 7.41 -1.67 24.47
N ARG A 88 7.75 -2.91 24.11
CA ARG A 88 6.81 -3.83 23.43
C ARG A 88 5.71 -4.34 24.36
N ASP A 89 6.00 -4.47 25.65
CA ASP A 89 5.07 -4.97 26.66
C ASP A 89 4.27 -3.86 27.37
N ALA A 90 4.54 -2.59 27.05
CA ALA A 90 3.76 -1.48 27.62
C ALA A 90 2.28 -1.58 27.20
N PRO A 91 1.33 -1.41 28.12
CA PRO A 91 -0.09 -1.47 27.78
C PRO A 91 -0.46 -0.40 26.76
N LEU A 92 -1.30 -0.78 25.78
CA LEU A 92 -1.81 0.16 24.79
C LEU A 92 -2.62 1.26 25.50
N VAL A 93 -2.47 2.50 25.04
CA VAL A 93 -3.34 3.59 25.49
C VAL A 93 -4.78 3.24 25.09
N PRO A 94 -5.76 3.28 26.01
CA PRO A 94 -7.15 2.96 25.69
C PRO A 94 -7.69 3.77 24.52
N ILE A 95 -8.56 3.14 23.71
CA ILE A 95 -9.05 3.74 22.46
C ILE A 95 -9.80 5.04 22.68
N GLU A 96 -10.56 5.15 23.76
CA GLU A 96 -11.33 6.34 24.13
C GLU A 96 -10.47 7.55 24.51
N LYS A 97 -9.16 7.34 24.74
CA LYS A 97 -8.18 8.42 24.94
C LYS A 97 -7.49 8.85 23.66
N GLN A 98 -7.65 8.09 22.57
CA GLN A 98 -6.97 8.33 21.30
C GLN A 98 -7.91 8.84 20.21
N VAL A 99 -9.18 8.42 20.23
CA VAL A 99 -10.19 8.81 19.23
C VAL A 99 -11.52 9.16 19.90
N PHE A 100 -12.28 10.06 19.28
CA PHE A 100 -13.60 10.49 19.76
C PHE A 100 -14.63 10.51 18.62
N GLU A 101 -15.90 10.36 18.95
CA GLU A 101 -16.99 10.36 17.97
C GLU A 101 -17.07 11.68 17.20
N GLY A 102 -17.26 11.59 15.89
CA GLY A 102 -17.27 12.73 14.98
C GLY A 102 -15.90 13.14 14.44
N GLN A 103 -14.80 12.63 14.98
CA GLN A 103 -13.45 12.92 14.51
C GLN A 103 -13.24 12.43 13.09
N ALA A 104 -12.61 13.27 12.25
CA ALA A 104 -12.08 12.85 10.96
C ALA A 104 -10.73 12.14 11.14
N LEU A 105 -10.53 11.00 10.50
CA LEU A 105 -9.35 10.17 10.66
C LEU A 105 -8.94 9.55 9.32
N MET A 106 -7.69 9.74 8.92
CA MET A 106 -7.15 9.06 7.73
C MET A 106 -6.91 7.59 8.08
N VAL A 107 -7.49 6.69 7.28
CA VAL A 107 -7.48 5.25 7.53
C VAL A 107 -7.25 4.48 6.24
N GLN A 108 -6.56 3.35 6.33
CA GLN A 108 -6.35 2.42 5.23
C GLN A 108 -7.07 1.11 5.49
N VAL A 109 -7.68 0.53 4.46
CA VAL A 109 -8.28 -0.79 4.55
C VAL A 109 -7.18 -1.85 4.53
N ILE A 110 -7.14 -2.69 5.57
CA ILE A 110 -6.18 -3.81 5.69
C ILE A 110 -6.83 -5.18 5.49
N LYS A 111 -8.16 -5.27 5.59
CA LYS A 111 -8.95 -6.47 5.23
C LYS A 111 -10.29 -6.05 4.65
N ASP A 112 -10.70 -6.74 3.61
CA ASP A 112 -12.01 -6.55 2.97
C ASP A 112 -13.17 -6.87 3.91
N PRO A 113 -14.36 -6.30 3.65
CA PRO A 113 -15.59 -6.73 4.31
C PRO A 113 -15.84 -8.21 4.07
N ILE A 114 -16.23 -8.94 5.11
CA ILE A 114 -16.56 -10.37 5.00
C ILE A 114 -17.92 -10.63 5.64
N GLY A 115 -18.85 -11.17 4.85
CA GLY A 115 -20.21 -11.47 5.30
C GLY A 115 -20.92 -10.22 5.85
N THR A 116 -21.26 -10.22 7.13
CA THR A 116 -21.92 -9.09 7.82
C THR A 116 -20.96 -8.07 8.43
N LYS A 117 -19.64 -8.34 8.41
CA LYS A 117 -18.63 -7.47 9.02
C LYS A 117 -18.12 -6.43 8.03
N GLY A 118 -17.99 -5.19 8.46
CA GLY A 118 -17.33 -4.12 7.70
C GLY A 118 -15.83 -4.35 7.53
N ALA A 119 -15.20 -3.54 6.66
CA ALA A 119 -13.76 -3.60 6.43
C ALA A 119 -12.96 -3.38 7.73
N ARG A 120 -11.78 -3.99 7.85
CA ARG A 120 -10.84 -3.68 8.93
C ARG A 120 -9.90 -2.58 8.48
N LEU A 121 -9.67 -1.62 9.36
CA LEU A 121 -8.87 -0.44 9.11
C LEU A 121 -7.60 -0.41 9.95
N SER A 122 -6.63 0.38 9.48
CA SER A 122 -5.46 0.84 10.24
C SER A 122 -5.25 2.33 9.99
N THR A 123 -4.71 3.05 10.97
CA THR A 123 -4.22 4.42 10.76
C THR A 123 -2.77 4.45 10.31
N GLN A 124 -2.07 3.32 10.33
CA GLN A 124 -0.77 3.17 9.70
C GLN A 124 -0.94 3.00 8.19
N ILE A 125 -0.62 4.08 7.48
CA ILE A 125 -0.70 4.07 6.01
C ILE A 125 0.57 3.44 5.44
N SER A 126 0.39 2.53 4.48
CA SER A 126 1.48 1.93 3.71
C SER A 126 1.17 2.01 2.22
N ILE A 127 2.11 2.47 1.41
CA ILE A 127 1.93 2.61 -0.04
C ILE A 127 2.94 1.72 -0.74
N ALA A 128 2.45 0.76 -1.52
CA ALA A 128 3.30 -0.18 -2.23
C ALA A 128 3.74 0.39 -3.58
N GLY A 129 5.06 0.58 -3.74
CA GLY A 129 5.72 0.82 -5.00
C GLY A 129 6.16 -0.48 -5.68
N ARG A 130 7.01 -0.36 -6.69
CA ARG A 130 7.57 -1.50 -7.40
C ARG A 130 8.57 -2.28 -6.54
N MET A 131 9.55 -1.59 -5.98
CA MET A 131 10.65 -2.16 -5.21
C MET A 131 10.54 -1.89 -3.72
N LEU A 132 9.73 -0.93 -3.33
CA LEU A 132 9.61 -0.41 -1.98
C LEU A 132 8.17 -0.44 -1.49
N VAL A 133 8.00 -0.49 -0.16
CA VAL A 133 6.76 -0.07 0.50
C VAL A 133 7.10 1.16 1.33
N PHE A 134 6.37 2.24 1.13
CA PHE A 134 6.55 3.50 1.85
C PHE A 134 5.66 3.55 3.09
N LEU A 135 6.23 3.96 4.19
CA LEU A 135 5.58 4.13 5.50
C LEU A 135 5.68 5.62 5.88
N PRO A 136 4.74 6.46 5.45
CA PRO A 136 4.88 7.91 5.58
C PRO A 136 4.86 8.45 7.01
N GLN A 137 4.38 7.65 7.96
CA GLN A 137 4.22 8.02 9.36
C GLN A 137 5.20 7.28 10.29
N ASP A 138 6.18 6.59 9.72
CA ASP A 138 7.18 5.79 10.43
C ASP A 138 8.55 6.07 9.82
N ASP A 139 9.60 6.07 10.60
CA ASP A 139 10.99 6.26 10.14
C ASP A 139 11.71 4.91 9.94
N HIS A 140 11.00 3.80 10.06
CA HIS A 140 11.57 2.45 9.99
C HIS A 140 12.11 2.13 8.59
N MET A 141 13.39 1.70 8.53
CA MET A 141 14.00 1.17 7.31
C MET A 141 14.06 -0.36 7.38
N GLY A 142 13.09 -1.00 6.73
CA GLY A 142 12.95 -2.45 6.69
C GLY A 142 13.54 -3.07 5.42
N ILE A 143 13.95 -4.34 5.53
CA ILE A 143 14.36 -5.16 4.38
C ILE A 143 13.52 -6.45 4.42
N SER A 144 13.01 -6.88 3.27
CA SER A 144 12.21 -8.10 3.16
C SER A 144 12.91 -9.30 3.81
N GLN A 145 12.19 -10.07 4.61
CA GLN A 145 12.73 -11.27 5.26
C GLN A 145 13.07 -12.40 4.27
N LYS A 146 12.62 -12.30 3.02
CA LYS A 146 12.97 -13.23 1.95
C LYS A 146 14.37 -12.99 1.38
N ILE A 147 14.93 -11.79 1.57
CA ILE A 147 16.32 -11.46 1.17
C ILE A 147 17.28 -12.10 2.16
N PRO A 148 18.42 -12.68 1.70
CA PRO A 148 19.42 -13.30 2.57
C PRO A 148 19.93 -12.37 3.68
N LEU A 149 20.09 -12.90 4.88
CA LEU A 149 20.50 -12.10 6.05
C LEU A 149 21.82 -11.35 5.83
N ALA A 150 22.76 -11.98 5.13
CA ALA A 150 24.09 -11.39 4.87
C ALA A 150 24.04 -10.08 4.06
N GLN A 151 23.01 -9.88 3.25
CA GLN A 151 22.86 -8.70 2.38
C GLN A 151 22.04 -7.59 3.05
N ARG A 152 21.21 -7.92 4.06
CA ARG A 152 20.22 -6.98 4.61
C ARG A 152 20.84 -5.72 5.21
N GLU A 153 21.99 -5.84 5.86
CA GLU A 153 22.63 -4.67 6.48
C GLU A 153 23.20 -3.71 5.44
N ALA A 154 23.84 -4.23 4.40
CA ALA A 154 24.34 -3.42 3.29
C ALA A 154 23.20 -2.71 2.55
N LEU A 155 22.10 -3.44 2.28
CA LEU A 155 20.90 -2.87 1.67
C LEU A 155 20.23 -1.82 2.56
N ARG A 156 20.21 -2.00 3.87
CA ARG A 156 19.66 -1.02 4.80
C ARG A 156 20.47 0.28 4.79
N LEU A 157 21.80 0.20 4.82
CA LEU A 157 22.68 1.36 4.74
C LEU A 157 22.50 2.11 3.41
N ARG A 158 22.42 1.37 2.32
CA ARG A 158 22.13 1.90 0.98
C ARG A 158 20.79 2.64 0.92
N MET A 159 19.72 2.02 1.44
CA MET A 159 18.39 2.62 1.50
C MET A 159 18.35 3.89 2.35
N ASN A 160 19.03 3.91 3.51
CA ASN A 160 19.14 5.11 4.34
C ASN A 160 19.81 6.27 3.58
N ALA A 161 20.87 5.97 2.81
CA ALA A 161 21.55 6.98 2.01
C ALA A 161 20.65 7.54 0.89
N LEU A 162 19.88 6.68 0.20
CA LEU A 162 18.97 7.08 -0.89
C LEU A 162 17.73 7.83 -0.38
N ALA A 163 17.16 7.40 0.75
CA ALA A 163 16.00 8.07 1.35
C ALA A 163 16.33 9.48 1.85
N GLY A 164 17.60 9.74 2.18
CA GLY A 164 18.06 11.01 2.73
C GLY A 164 17.58 11.27 4.15
N PRO A 165 17.98 12.40 4.74
CA PRO A 165 17.60 12.72 6.11
C PRO A 165 16.10 13.04 6.22
N PRO A 166 15.44 12.66 7.36
CA PRO A 166 14.01 12.91 7.57
C PRO A 166 13.60 14.38 7.45
N ASP A 167 14.50 15.28 7.82
CA ASP A 167 14.26 16.74 7.83
C ASP A 167 14.46 17.42 6.47
N ALA A 168 14.83 16.66 5.43
CA ALA A 168 14.98 17.23 4.09
C ALA A 168 13.62 17.67 3.53
N PRO A 169 13.57 18.74 2.71
CA PRO A 169 12.34 19.12 2.01
C PRO A 169 11.80 17.97 1.16
N GLY A 170 10.59 17.51 1.49
CA GLY A 170 10.01 16.28 0.89
C GLY A 170 10.61 14.99 1.41
N GLY A 171 11.48 15.04 2.41
CA GLY A 171 12.01 13.88 3.14
C GLY A 171 11.01 13.32 4.16
N GLY A 172 11.50 12.44 5.02
CA GLY A 172 10.70 11.74 6.03
C GLY A 172 9.99 10.50 5.52
N GLY A 173 9.52 9.72 6.47
CA GLY A 173 8.90 8.42 6.23
C GLY A 173 9.92 7.28 6.05
N GLY A 174 9.52 6.09 6.47
CA GLY A 174 10.30 4.87 6.35
C GLY A 174 10.01 4.12 5.06
N PHE A 175 10.87 3.14 4.78
CA PHE A 175 10.71 2.29 3.60
C PHE A 175 10.98 0.82 3.96
N ILE A 176 10.30 -0.08 3.30
CA ILE A 176 10.61 -1.51 3.33
C ILE A 176 11.01 -1.93 1.92
N LEU A 177 12.26 -2.41 1.76
CA LEU A 177 12.72 -2.98 0.50
C LEU A 177 12.04 -4.32 0.26
N ARG A 178 11.36 -4.45 -0.88
CA ARG A 178 10.72 -5.70 -1.33
C ARG A 178 11.77 -6.63 -1.93
N THR A 179 11.42 -7.89 -2.12
CA THR A 179 12.33 -8.91 -2.67
C THR A 179 12.79 -8.59 -4.09
N ASN A 180 11.91 -8.03 -4.91
CA ASN A 180 12.22 -7.62 -6.28
C ASN A 180 13.11 -6.37 -6.39
N GLY A 181 13.41 -5.71 -5.27
CA GLY A 181 14.37 -4.60 -5.20
C GLY A 181 15.78 -5.02 -4.77
N GLU A 182 16.05 -6.33 -4.55
CA GLU A 182 17.35 -6.83 -4.08
C GLU A 182 18.51 -6.40 -5.02
N ASP A 183 18.31 -6.57 -6.33
CA ASP A 183 19.30 -6.27 -7.37
C ASP A 183 19.06 -4.92 -8.07
N ALA A 184 18.09 -4.12 -7.60
CA ALA A 184 17.76 -2.84 -8.21
C ALA A 184 18.91 -1.84 -8.12
N SER A 185 19.08 -1.02 -9.15
CA SER A 185 20.04 0.09 -9.18
C SER A 185 19.64 1.23 -8.22
N ASP A 186 20.58 2.12 -7.88
CA ASP A 186 20.28 3.30 -7.08
C ASP A 186 19.30 4.25 -7.78
N ALA A 187 19.38 4.32 -9.11
CA ALA A 187 18.48 5.13 -9.91
C ALA A 187 17.04 4.64 -9.82
N GLU A 188 16.81 3.34 -9.99
CA GLU A 188 15.48 2.72 -9.90
C GLU A 188 14.88 2.86 -8.49
N LEU A 189 15.68 2.66 -7.44
CA LEU A 189 15.23 2.86 -6.07
C LEU A 189 14.89 4.34 -5.79
N ALA A 190 15.68 5.28 -6.31
CA ALA A 190 15.40 6.71 -6.16
C ALA A 190 14.13 7.13 -6.91
N GLU A 191 13.86 6.58 -8.08
CA GLU A 191 12.63 6.81 -8.84
C GLU A 191 11.40 6.30 -8.07
N ASP A 192 11.47 5.07 -7.50
CA ASP A 192 10.38 4.52 -6.69
C ASP A 192 10.14 5.33 -5.42
N ILE A 193 11.20 5.81 -4.73
CA ILE A 193 11.11 6.75 -3.59
C ILE A 193 10.37 8.03 -4.00
N ALA A 194 10.76 8.64 -5.12
CA ALA A 194 10.16 9.89 -5.61
C ALA A 194 8.66 9.70 -5.95
N TYR A 195 8.32 8.61 -6.63
CA TYR A 195 6.94 8.24 -6.95
C TYR A 195 6.09 8.07 -5.68
N LEU A 196 6.58 7.33 -4.70
CA LEU A 196 5.87 7.05 -3.45
C LEU A 196 5.64 8.32 -2.62
N ARG A 197 6.64 9.19 -2.54
CA ARG A 197 6.52 10.50 -1.86
C ARG A 197 5.54 11.43 -2.57
N LYS A 198 5.55 11.45 -3.90
CA LYS A 198 4.58 12.21 -4.72
C LYS A 198 3.15 11.69 -4.49
N THR A 199 2.98 10.37 -4.45
CA THR A 199 1.68 9.75 -4.17
C THR A 199 1.17 10.12 -2.78
N TRP A 200 2.03 10.07 -1.76
CA TRP A 200 1.68 10.50 -0.40
C TRP A 200 1.32 11.99 -0.32
N ALA A 201 2.05 12.86 -1.02
CA ALA A 201 1.74 14.27 -1.09
C ALA A 201 0.34 14.53 -1.66
N ARG A 202 -0.06 13.79 -2.73
CA ARG A 202 -1.42 13.83 -3.30
C ARG A 202 -2.48 13.37 -2.28
N ILE A 203 -2.22 12.30 -1.50
CA ILE A 203 -3.13 11.79 -0.46
C ILE A 203 -3.32 12.84 0.64
N LYS A 204 -2.23 13.46 1.10
CA LYS A 204 -2.29 14.54 2.10
C LYS A 204 -3.07 15.74 1.61
N ASP A 205 -2.82 16.18 0.39
CA ASP A 205 -3.53 17.29 -0.22
C ASP A 205 -5.04 16.99 -0.33
N ALA A 206 -5.41 15.81 -0.82
CA ALA A 206 -6.80 15.37 -0.89
C ALA A 206 -7.46 15.35 0.50
N SER A 207 -6.74 14.95 1.56
CA SER A 207 -7.29 14.89 2.92
C SER A 207 -7.64 16.26 3.52
N VAL A 208 -7.04 17.33 3.01
CA VAL A 208 -7.35 18.70 3.43
C VAL A 208 -8.55 19.28 2.68
N HIS A 209 -8.74 18.88 1.42
CA HIS A 209 -9.76 19.46 0.55
C HIS A 209 -11.06 18.68 0.48
N LEU A 210 -11.02 17.36 0.76
CA LEU A 210 -12.19 16.50 0.69
C LEU A 210 -12.90 16.39 2.04
N PRO A 211 -14.23 16.25 2.06
CA PRO A 211 -14.99 16.03 3.30
C PRO A 211 -14.71 14.63 3.88
N PRO A 212 -14.96 14.41 5.18
CA PRO A 212 -14.98 13.07 5.74
C PRO A 212 -15.88 12.11 4.94
N GLN A 213 -15.60 10.81 4.98
CA GLN A 213 -16.25 9.75 4.20
C GLN A 213 -15.80 9.72 2.71
N SER A 214 -14.69 10.38 2.37
CA SER A 214 -14.15 10.40 1.00
C SER A 214 -13.01 9.41 0.81
N LEU A 215 -12.95 8.82 -0.38
CA LEU A 215 -11.79 8.05 -0.85
C LEU A 215 -10.66 9.03 -1.19
N LEU A 216 -9.51 8.90 -0.53
CA LEU A 216 -8.31 9.70 -0.77
C LEU A 216 -7.36 9.07 -1.78
N HIS A 217 -7.25 7.74 -1.73
CA HIS A 217 -6.40 6.96 -2.62
C HIS A 217 -7.01 5.59 -2.86
N GLN A 218 -7.04 5.18 -4.12
CA GLN A 218 -7.44 3.84 -4.52
C GLN A 218 -6.19 3.04 -4.88
N ASP A 219 -6.05 1.83 -4.32
CA ASP A 219 -4.95 0.94 -4.68
C ASP A 219 -5.05 0.52 -6.15
N LEU A 220 -3.93 0.10 -6.71
CA LEU A 220 -3.82 -0.23 -8.13
C LEU A 220 -4.78 -1.36 -8.52
N ASP A 221 -5.44 -1.22 -9.68
CA ASP A 221 -6.17 -2.30 -10.34
C ASP A 221 -5.20 -3.38 -10.86
N LEU A 222 -5.74 -4.51 -11.32
CA LEU A 222 -4.94 -5.63 -11.81
C LEU A 222 -4.01 -5.22 -12.96
N LEU A 223 -4.47 -4.34 -13.87
CA LEU A 223 -3.64 -3.89 -15.00
C LEU A 223 -2.40 -3.14 -14.53
N LYS A 224 -2.58 -2.18 -13.62
CA LYS A 224 -1.47 -1.39 -13.07
C LYS A 224 -0.57 -2.22 -12.15
N ARG A 225 -1.16 -3.18 -11.39
CA ARG A 225 -0.37 -4.13 -10.59
C ARG A 225 0.52 -5.02 -11.46
N VAL A 226 0.05 -5.44 -12.63
CA VAL A 226 0.86 -6.19 -13.61
C VAL A 226 2.09 -5.38 -14.02
N MET A 227 1.91 -4.10 -14.36
CA MET A 227 3.03 -3.21 -14.70
C MET A 227 4.01 -3.06 -13.56
N ARG A 228 3.51 -2.92 -12.33
CA ARG A 228 4.34 -2.75 -11.15
C ARG A 228 5.11 -4.01 -10.76
N ASP A 229 4.45 -5.17 -10.76
CA ASP A 229 4.95 -6.38 -10.11
C ASP A 229 5.47 -7.46 -11.09
N LEU A 230 4.94 -7.54 -12.31
CA LEU A 230 5.21 -8.63 -13.24
C LEU A 230 6.07 -8.22 -14.43
N VAL A 231 6.11 -6.95 -14.80
CA VAL A 231 6.96 -6.47 -15.90
C VAL A 231 8.38 -6.31 -15.41
N GLY A 232 9.32 -6.95 -16.10
CA GLY A 232 10.74 -6.91 -15.77
C GLY A 232 11.62 -7.20 -16.99
N GLU A 233 12.92 -7.36 -16.79
CA GLU A 233 13.90 -7.61 -17.85
C GLU A 233 13.62 -8.86 -18.71
N LEU A 234 12.93 -9.85 -18.13
CA LEU A 234 12.56 -11.08 -18.83
C LEU A 234 11.28 -10.93 -19.67
N THR A 235 10.56 -9.81 -19.54
CA THR A 235 9.30 -9.57 -20.27
C THR A 235 9.60 -9.19 -21.71
N GLN A 236 9.23 -10.07 -22.63
CA GLN A 236 9.42 -9.87 -24.06
C GLN A 236 8.28 -9.06 -24.69
N SER A 237 7.05 -9.37 -24.33
CA SER A 237 5.88 -8.68 -24.87
C SER A 237 4.72 -8.59 -23.86
N ILE A 238 3.95 -7.50 -23.99
CA ILE A 238 2.67 -7.32 -23.31
C ILE A 238 1.61 -7.11 -24.39
N ARG A 239 0.61 -7.97 -24.43
CA ARG A 239 -0.47 -7.91 -25.41
C ARG A 239 -1.79 -7.68 -24.71
N LEU A 240 -2.49 -6.63 -25.08
CA LEU A 240 -3.76 -6.20 -24.50
C LEU A 240 -4.79 -6.00 -25.64
N ASP A 241 -5.99 -6.53 -25.46
CA ASP A 241 -7.07 -6.51 -26.44
C ASP A 241 -7.92 -5.23 -26.41
N SER A 242 -7.68 -4.31 -25.46
CA SER A 242 -8.36 -3.01 -25.37
C SER A 242 -7.41 -1.87 -25.69
N ARG A 243 -7.72 -1.10 -26.75
CA ARG A 243 -6.94 0.08 -27.15
C ARG A 243 -6.97 1.18 -26.10
N GLU A 244 -8.12 1.38 -25.45
CA GLU A 244 -8.27 2.39 -24.38
C GLU A 244 -7.39 2.04 -23.17
N GLN A 245 -7.47 0.80 -22.72
CA GLN A 245 -6.67 0.34 -21.58
C GLN A 245 -5.17 0.30 -21.90
N PHE A 246 -4.81 0.03 -23.15
CA PHE A 246 -3.43 0.12 -23.60
C PHE A 246 -2.88 1.54 -23.42
N GLN A 247 -3.64 2.57 -23.81
CA GLN A 247 -3.21 3.96 -23.65
C GLN A 247 -3.13 4.36 -22.16
N ASN A 248 -4.09 3.91 -21.34
CA ASN A 248 -4.06 4.13 -19.90
C ASN A 248 -2.82 3.49 -19.24
N LEU A 249 -2.44 2.28 -19.69
CA LEU A 249 -1.25 1.59 -19.21
C LEU A 249 0.05 2.29 -19.63
N LEU A 250 0.11 2.79 -20.86
CA LEU A 250 1.28 3.56 -21.33
C LEU A 250 1.46 4.83 -20.51
N ALA A 251 0.37 5.59 -20.26
CA ALA A 251 0.42 6.78 -19.44
C ALA A 251 0.86 6.47 -18.01
N PHE A 252 0.36 5.38 -17.42
CA PHE A 252 0.78 4.92 -16.11
C PHE A 252 2.27 4.54 -16.09
N GLY A 253 2.76 3.80 -17.10
CA GLY A 253 4.18 3.42 -17.19
C GLY A 253 5.15 4.60 -17.36
N GLN A 254 4.65 5.76 -17.83
CA GLN A 254 5.45 6.99 -17.90
C GLN A 254 5.50 7.76 -16.57
N GLU A 255 4.52 7.54 -15.69
CA GLU A 255 4.51 8.13 -14.34
C GLU A 255 5.26 7.29 -13.31
N PHE A 256 5.41 6.00 -13.60
CA PHE A 256 5.96 4.97 -12.72
C PHE A 256 7.41 4.68 -13.05
#